data_aea0868eb44fff7796f44a46f059594b
#
_entry.id   aea0868eb44fff7796f44a46f059594b
#
_cell.length_a   1.000
_cell.length_b   1.000
_cell.length_c   1.000
_cell.angle_alpha   90.00
_cell.angle_beta   90.00
_cell.angle_gamma   90.00
#
_symmetry.space_group_name_H-M   'P 1'
#
loop_
_entity.id
_entity.type
_entity.pdbx_description
1 polymer ?
#
loop_
_entity_poly.entity_id
_entity_poly.type
_entity_poly.pdbx_seq_one_letter_code
_entity_poly.pdbx_strand_id
1 'polypeptide(L)'
;MTAAIPLLLLGALSGSAPEAAASKPTFCVEWVRQSREGYERVTLFSDRTVVWKTSDGRAEEVRRKSVSPDELAFYCSYFARREFWDLPDDLRTGLTGEFAGQSSVTLARSDGLRKRVRFDDLSALSADAAGLRAALDGLKTIFTNPLAPASRFTADVLPPGTILKRFDGAIFRILKLDKEKGVVEIVGVIEPYSQFVKIEELRYQFSPPE
;
A
#
# COMPACT_ATOMS: atom_id res chain seq x y z
N MET A 1 -11.26 39.33 -73.91
CA MET A 1 -10.76 37.98 -73.54
C MET A 1 -10.39 38.03 -72.08
N THR A 2 -11.25 37.57 -71.18
CA THR A 2 -11.12 37.68 -69.72
C THR A 2 -10.99 36.26 -69.18
N ALA A 3 -9.81 35.92 -68.66
CA ALA A 3 -9.51 34.60 -68.10
C ALA A 3 -9.94 34.56 -66.64
N ALA A 4 -10.82 33.63 -66.34
CA ALA A 4 -11.24 33.36 -64.94
C ALA A 4 -10.28 32.33 -64.28
N ILE A 5 -9.77 32.66 -63.10
CA ILE A 5 -8.95 31.80 -62.27
C ILE A 5 -9.88 31.03 -61.29
N PRO A 6 -9.84 29.70 -61.21
CA PRO A 6 -10.62 28.98 -60.22
C PRO A 6 -9.94 29.02 -58.87
N LEU A 7 -10.68 29.44 -57.85
CA LEU A 7 -10.32 29.45 -56.42
C LEU A 7 -10.42 28.01 -55.90
N LEU A 8 -9.27 27.37 -55.57
CA LEU A 8 -9.20 26.08 -54.89
C LEU A 8 -9.46 26.27 -53.39
N LEU A 9 -10.62 25.82 -52.93
CA LEU A 9 -10.93 25.68 -51.49
C LEU A 9 -10.15 24.48 -50.92
N LEU A 10 -9.10 24.76 -50.17
CA LEU A 10 -8.49 23.75 -49.29
C LEU A 10 -9.40 23.55 -48.06
N GLY A 11 -10.16 22.47 -48.09
CA GLY A 11 -10.88 21.98 -46.93
C GLY A 11 -9.89 21.41 -45.89
N ALA A 12 -9.69 22.12 -44.77
CA ALA A 12 -8.96 21.58 -43.63
C ALA A 12 -9.77 20.46 -43.00
N LEU A 13 -9.39 19.22 -43.24
CA LEU A 13 -9.86 18.07 -42.50
C LEU A 13 -9.21 18.13 -41.08
N SER A 14 -9.93 18.76 -40.15
CA SER A 14 -9.63 18.62 -38.71
C SER A 14 -9.95 17.19 -38.30
N GLY A 15 -8.99 16.30 -38.49
CA GLY A 15 -9.04 14.97 -37.91
C GLY A 15 -8.89 15.08 -36.42
N SER A 16 -10.01 14.99 -35.68
CA SER A 16 -9.98 14.76 -34.22
C SER A 16 -9.24 13.45 -33.99
N ALA A 17 -8.07 13.52 -33.36
CA ALA A 17 -7.39 12.33 -32.91
C ALA A 17 -8.38 11.53 -32.03
N PRO A 18 -8.49 10.21 -32.20
CA PRO A 18 -9.36 9.41 -31.35
C PRO A 18 -8.90 9.62 -29.91
N GLU A 19 -9.79 10.14 -29.08
CA GLU A 19 -9.62 10.24 -27.63
C GLU A 19 -9.33 8.82 -27.14
N ALA A 20 -8.08 8.56 -26.74
CA ALA A 20 -7.65 7.25 -26.28
C ALA A 20 -8.56 6.90 -25.12
N ALA A 21 -9.44 5.92 -25.32
CA ALA A 21 -10.35 5.44 -24.29
C ALA A 21 -9.52 5.15 -23.03
N ALA A 22 -9.69 5.96 -21.99
CA ALA A 22 -8.95 5.82 -20.75
C ALA A 22 -9.20 4.40 -20.22
N SER A 23 -8.16 3.57 -20.27
CA SER A 23 -8.23 2.21 -19.73
C SER A 23 -8.65 2.28 -18.27
N LYS A 24 -9.63 1.45 -17.87
CA LYS A 24 -10.04 1.38 -16.47
C LYS A 24 -8.82 1.10 -15.59
N PRO A 25 -8.61 1.83 -14.49
CA PRO A 25 -7.46 1.64 -13.63
C PRO A 25 -7.45 0.21 -13.10
N THR A 26 -6.29 -0.43 -13.19
CA THR A 26 -6.06 -1.78 -12.67
C THR A 26 -5.67 -1.65 -11.20
N PHE A 27 -6.17 -2.51 -10.33
CA PHE A 27 -5.68 -2.52 -8.95
C PHE A 27 -4.27 -3.11 -8.89
N CYS A 28 -3.46 -2.58 -7.97
CA CYS A 28 -2.13 -3.10 -7.63
C CYS A 28 -2.21 -3.99 -6.40
N VAL A 29 -2.91 -3.52 -5.37
CA VAL A 29 -3.09 -4.21 -4.09
C VAL A 29 -4.55 -4.12 -3.68
N GLU A 30 -5.13 -5.25 -3.30
CA GLU A 30 -6.44 -5.31 -2.67
C GLU A 30 -6.35 -6.10 -1.38
N TRP A 31 -6.75 -5.49 -0.28
CA TRP A 31 -6.95 -6.15 1.00
C TRP A 31 -8.43 -6.21 1.34
N VAL A 32 -8.87 -7.37 1.80
CA VAL A 32 -10.24 -7.59 2.27
C VAL A 32 -10.17 -8.26 3.62
N ARG A 33 -10.88 -7.71 4.59
CA ARG A 33 -11.12 -8.35 5.89
C ARG A 33 -12.61 -8.60 6.05
N GLN A 34 -12.97 -9.80 6.44
CA GLN A 34 -14.31 -10.17 6.81
C GLN A 34 -14.35 -10.58 8.28
N SER A 35 -15.30 -10.05 9.01
CA SER A 35 -15.58 -10.42 10.39
C SER A 35 -17.09 -10.60 10.58
N ARG A 36 -17.49 -11.03 11.77
CA ARG A 36 -18.91 -11.09 12.14
C ARG A 36 -19.58 -9.71 12.16
N GLU A 37 -18.81 -8.66 12.38
CA GLU A 37 -19.27 -7.28 12.47
C GLU A 37 -19.42 -6.61 11.10
N GLY A 38 -18.90 -7.24 10.04
CA GLY A 38 -18.97 -6.69 8.70
C GLY A 38 -17.73 -6.97 7.85
N TYR A 39 -17.50 -6.14 6.84
CA TYR A 39 -16.31 -6.23 6.01
C TYR A 39 -15.57 -4.89 5.92
N GLU A 40 -14.30 -5.00 5.62
CA GLU A 40 -13.43 -3.89 5.30
C GLU A 40 -12.61 -4.24 4.05
N ARG A 41 -12.49 -3.28 3.12
CA ARG A 41 -11.71 -3.45 1.90
C ARG A 41 -10.89 -2.19 1.63
N VAL A 42 -9.60 -2.37 1.39
CA VAL A 42 -8.72 -1.30 0.88
C VAL A 42 -8.19 -1.73 -0.47
N THR A 43 -8.35 -0.87 -1.48
CA THR A 43 -7.86 -1.14 -2.84
C THR A 43 -7.00 0.03 -3.29
N LEU A 44 -5.75 -0.26 -3.66
CA LEU A 44 -4.82 0.68 -4.29
C LEU A 44 -4.81 0.41 -5.80
N PHE A 45 -5.12 1.42 -6.59
CA PHE A 45 -5.16 1.34 -8.05
C PHE A 45 -3.91 1.95 -8.70
N SER A 46 -3.62 1.52 -9.91
CA SER A 46 -2.49 2.00 -10.72
C SER A 46 -2.55 3.50 -11.07
N ASP A 47 -3.73 4.10 -11.02
CA ASP A 47 -3.95 5.54 -11.20
C ASP A 47 -3.72 6.36 -9.92
N ARG A 48 -3.15 5.75 -8.89
CA ARG A 48 -2.88 6.34 -7.57
C ARG A 48 -4.12 6.58 -6.71
N THR A 49 -5.26 6.03 -7.10
CA THR A 49 -6.46 6.09 -6.25
C THR A 49 -6.39 4.99 -5.20
N VAL A 50 -6.64 5.34 -3.94
CA VAL A 50 -6.92 4.40 -2.86
C VAL A 50 -8.39 4.50 -2.50
N VAL A 51 -9.07 3.36 -2.45
CA VAL A 51 -10.46 3.26 -2.05
C VAL A 51 -10.54 2.41 -0.79
N TRP A 52 -11.13 2.97 0.25
CA TRP A 52 -11.44 2.26 1.47
C TRP A 52 -12.96 2.11 1.60
N LYS A 53 -13.41 0.89 1.72
CA LYS A 53 -14.81 0.53 1.93
C LYS A 53 -14.96 -0.21 3.24
N THR A 54 -15.94 0.18 4.03
CA THR A 54 -16.34 -0.53 5.24
C THR A 54 -17.84 -0.78 5.24
N SER A 55 -18.27 -1.87 5.85
CA SER A 55 -19.69 -2.12 6.10
C SER A 55 -19.83 -2.86 7.43
N ASP A 56 -20.77 -2.41 8.23
CA ASP A 56 -21.21 -3.07 9.47
C ASP A 56 -22.41 -4.02 9.25
N GLY A 57 -22.70 -4.35 7.99
CA GLY A 57 -23.85 -5.15 7.59
C GLY A 57 -25.15 -4.35 7.44
N ARG A 58 -25.17 -3.06 7.81
CA ARG A 58 -26.34 -2.16 7.67
C ARG A 58 -26.10 -1.07 6.66
N ALA A 59 -24.91 -0.47 6.69
CA ALA A 59 -24.50 0.61 5.80
C ALA A 59 -23.12 0.35 5.21
N GLU A 60 -22.86 0.85 4.00
CA GLU A 60 -21.55 0.88 3.38
C GLU A 60 -21.02 2.31 3.40
N GLU A 61 -19.81 2.49 3.94
CA GLU A 61 -19.07 3.74 3.84
C GLU A 61 -17.95 3.56 2.81
N VAL A 62 -17.79 4.54 1.93
CA VAL A 62 -16.75 4.56 0.90
C VAL A 62 -15.95 5.85 0.99
N ARG A 63 -14.65 5.73 1.25
CA ARG A 63 -13.70 6.84 1.23
C ARG A 63 -12.73 6.68 0.06
N ARG A 64 -12.34 7.79 -0.55
CA ARG A 64 -11.37 7.82 -1.64
C ARG A 64 -10.31 8.87 -1.40
N LYS A 65 -9.08 8.57 -1.77
CA LYS A 65 -7.95 9.48 -1.69
C LYS A 65 -6.96 9.17 -2.80
N SER A 66 -6.20 10.18 -3.24
CA SER A 66 -5.06 9.98 -4.12
C SER A 66 -3.79 9.91 -3.29
N VAL A 67 -2.88 9.02 -3.69
CA VAL A 67 -1.52 8.91 -3.15
C VAL A 67 -0.52 9.56 -4.10
N SER A 68 0.66 9.92 -3.60
CA SER A 68 1.76 10.40 -4.43
C SER A 68 2.33 9.26 -5.30
N PRO A 69 3.07 9.57 -6.39
CA PRO A 69 3.80 8.55 -7.15
C PRO A 69 4.73 7.71 -6.29
N ASP A 70 5.42 8.33 -5.33
CA ASP A 70 6.37 7.64 -4.44
C ASP A 70 5.66 6.68 -3.49
N GLU A 71 4.50 7.07 -2.95
CA GLU A 71 3.66 6.20 -2.12
C GLU A 71 3.16 4.99 -2.93
N LEU A 72 2.68 5.21 -4.16
CA LEU A 72 2.28 4.11 -5.04
C LEU A 72 3.45 3.16 -5.28
N ALA A 73 4.62 3.69 -5.66
CA ALA A 73 5.83 2.91 -5.91
C ALA A 73 6.24 2.11 -4.66
N PHE A 74 6.19 2.74 -3.49
CA PHE A 74 6.49 2.07 -2.23
C PHE A 74 5.55 0.88 -1.98
N TYR A 75 4.24 1.09 -1.98
CA TYR A 75 3.29 0.01 -1.70
C TYR A 75 3.37 -1.11 -2.74
N CYS A 76 3.47 -0.77 -4.03
CA CYS A 76 3.62 -1.78 -5.07
C CYS A 76 4.92 -2.57 -4.90
N SER A 77 6.06 -1.91 -4.59
CA SER A 77 7.34 -2.59 -4.37
C SER A 77 7.35 -3.42 -3.10
N TYR A 78 6.75 -2.92 -2.02
CA TYR A 78 6.65 -3.64 -0.74
C TYR A 78 5.94 -4.98 -0.91
N PHE A 79 4.78 -4.96 -1.57
CA PHE A 79 4.02 -6.19 -1.82
C PHE A 79 4.57 -7.02 -2.99
N ALA A 80 5.33 -6.42 -3.91
CA ALA A 80 5.98 -7.15 -5.01
C ALA A 80 7.29 -7.82 -4.61
N ARG A 81 7.74 -7.70 -3.36
CA ARG A 81 8.92 -8.41 -2.87
C ARG A 81 8.77 -9.90 -3.08
N ARG A 82 9.91 -10.55 -3.32
CA ARG A 82 9.94 -11.99 -3.58
C ARG A 82 9.27 -12.78 -2.47
N GLU A 83 9.43 -12.35 -1.23
CA GLU A 83 8.86 -12.97 -0.04
C GLU A 83 7.32 -13.11 -0.14
N PHE A 84 6.62 -12.09 -0.67
CA PHE A 84 5.16 -12.20 -0.87
C PHE A 84 4.79 -13.30 -1.87
N TRP A 85 5.56 -13.42 -2.95
CA TRP A 85 5.29 -14.41 -4.00
C TRP A 85 5.63 -15.83 -3.56
N ASP A 86 6.53 -15.98 -2.60
CA ASP A 86 6.95 -17.26 -2.01
C ASP A 86 6.06 -17.68 -0.81
N LEU A 87 5.21 -16.77 -0.28
CA LEU A 87 4.29 -17.11 0.81
C LEU A 87 3.28 -18.18 0.37
N PRO A 88 2.86 -19.08 1.27
CA PRO A 88 1.70 -19.94 1.03
C PRO A 88 0.44 -19.13 0.74
N ASP A 89 -0.44 -19.64 -0.10
CA ASP A 89 -1.72 -18.97 -0.39
C ASP A 89 -2.67 -18.93 0.81
N ASP A 90 -2.42 -19.77 1.81
CA ASP A 90 -3.21 -19.84 3.04
C ASP A 90 -2.29 -19.92 4.26
N LEU A 91 -2.27 -18.86 5.04
CA LEU A 91 -1.54 -18.73 6.30
C LEU A 91 -2.47 -18.85 7.52
N ARG A 92 -3.75 -19.16 7.31
CA ARG A 92 -4.71 -19.27 8.42
C ARG A 92 -4.30 -20.41 9.34
N THR A 93 -4.45 -20.17 10.64
CA THR A 93 -4.08 -21.16 11.68
C THR A 93 -5.02 -22.37 11.72
N GLY A 94 -6.15 -22.30 11.01
CA GLY A 94 -7.20 -23.33 11.08
C GLY A 94 -7.98 -23.34 12.40
N LEU A 95 -7.60 -22.48 13.34
CA LEU A 95 -8.34 -22.27 14.58
C LEU A 95 -9.57 -21.42 14.23
N THR A 96 -10.66 -22.07 13.90
CA THR A 96 -11.95 -21.43 13.66
C THR A 96 -12.60 -21.06 15.01
N GLY A 97 -12.05 -20.04 15.65
CA GLY A 97 -12.83 -19.33 16.65
C GLY A 97 -13.92 -18.54 15.91
N GLU A 98 -15.17 -18.62 16.34
CA GLU A 98 -16.31 -17.87 15.77
C GLU A 98 -16.06 -16.35 15.69
N PHE A 99 -14.95 -15.86 16.23
CA PHE A 99 -14.60 -14.46 16.40
C PHE A 99 -13.37 -14.01 15.60
N ALA A 100 -12.63 -14.91 14.97
CA ALA A 100 -11.45 -14.52 14.22
C ALA A 100 -11.84 -13.92 12.86
N GLY A 101 -11.50 -12.65 12.65
CA GLY A 101 -11.63 -12.02 11.34
C GLY A 101 -10.73 -12.73 10.34
N GLN A 102 -11.24 -12.96 9.12
CA GLN A 102 -10.47 -13.50 8.00
C GLN A 102 -10.04 -12.38 7.08
N SER A 103 -8.79 -12.37 6.70
CA SER A 103 -8.21 -11.40 5.80
C SER A 103 -7.63 -12.06 4.56
N SER A 104 -7.64 -11.34 3.45
CA SER A 104 -6.88 -11.71 2.26
C SER A 104 -6.24 -10.49 1.62
N VAL A 105 -5.01 -10.67 1.13
CA VAL A 105 -4.32 -9.70 0.28
C VAL A 105 -4.19 -10.29 -1.10
N THR A 106 -4.64 -9.53 -2.09
CA THR A 106 -4.45 -9.88 -3.51
C THR A 106 -3.53 -8.85 -4.14
N LEU A 107 -2.45 -9.31 -4.73
CA LEU A 107 -1.52 -8.50 -5.51
C LEU A 107 -1.77 -8.77 -6.99
N ALA A 108 -1.79 -7.71 -7.80
CA ALA A 108 -1.83 -7.80 -9.26
C ALA A 108 -0.61 -7.07 -9.84
N ARG A 109 0.15 -7.76 -10.68
CA ARG A 109 1.25 -7.19 -11.44
C ARG A 109 0.80 -6.68 -12.80
N SER A 110 1.60 -5.79 -13.39
CA SER A 110 1.35 -5.22 -14.72
C SER A 110 1.32 -6.28 -15.85
N ASP A 111 1.99 -7.42 -15.66
CA ASP A 111 2.00 -8.55 -16.60
C ASP A 111 0.74 -9.45 -16.47
N GLY A 112 -0.21 -9.09 -15.61
CA GLY A 112 -1.46 -9.83 -15.38
C GLY A 112 -1.35 -10.93 -14.32
N LEU A 113 -0.15 -11.23 -13.80
CA LEU A 113 0.00 -12.20 -12.71
C LEU A 113 -0.72 -11.70 -11.46
N ARG A 114 -1.43 -12.61 -10.80
CA ARG A 114 -2.14 -12.34 -9.55
C ARG A 114 -1.81 -13.40 -8.51
N LYS A 115 -1.61 -12.95 -7.26
CA LYS A 115 -1.46 -13.83 -6.11
C LYS A 115 -2.38 -13.35 -5.00
N ARG A 116 -3.00 -14.29 -4.30
CA ARG A 116 -3.81 -14.03 -3.10
C ARG A 116 -3.24 -14.82 -1.94
N VAL A 117 -3.00 -14.14 -0.82
CA VAL A 117 -2.63 -14.76 0.45
C VAL A 117 -3.79 -14.54 1.44
N ARG A 118 -4.23 -15.61 2.10
CA ARG A 118 -5.27 -15.59 3.14
C ARG A 118 -4.63 -15.77 4.51
N PHE A 119 -5.11 -15.04 5.48
CA PHE A 119 -4.66 -15.12 6.87
C PHE A 119 -5.81 -14.75 7.82
N ASP A 120 -5.72 -15.10 9.08
CA ASP A 120 -6.66 -14.72 10.13
C ASP A 120 -5.99 -13.82 11.18
N ASP A 121 -6.79 -13.33 12.13
CA ASP A 121 -6.25 -12.45 13.19
C ASP A 121 -5.26 -13.19 14.10
N LEU A 122 -5.29 -14.51 14.16
CA LEU A 122 -4.38 -15.34 14.94
C LEU A 122 -3.06 -15.60 14.18
N SER A 123 -3.12 -15.75 12.85
CA SER A 123 -1.92 -15.90 12.02
C SER A 123 -1.05 -14.64 12.00
N ALA A 124 -1.61 -13.49 12.40
CA ALA A 124 -0.84 -12.25 12.58
C ALA A 124 0.27 -12.35 13.64
N LEU A 125 0.31 -13.43 14.41
CA LEU A 125 1.42 -13.74 15.32
C LEU A 125 2.67 -14.26 14.59
N SER A 126 2.54 -14.70 13.34
CA SER A 126 3.72 -15.03 12.51
C SER A 126 4.39 -13.75 11.98
N ALA A 127 5.73 -13.76 11.88
CA ALA A 127 6.49 -12.61 11.38
C ALA A 127 6.03 -12.17 9.97
N ASP A 128 5.71 -13.13 9.11
CA ASP A 128 5.24 -12.88 7.73
C ASP A 128 3.88 -12.17 7.72
N ALA A 129 2.93 -12.65 8.51
CA ALA A 129 1.61 -12.03 8.59
C ALA A 129 1.65 -10.66 9.30
N ALA A 130 2.52 -10.47 10.29
CA ALA A 130 2.71 -9.18 10.96
C ALA A 130 3.21 -8.09 9.99
N GLY A 131 4.16 -8.42 9.11
CA GLY A 131 4.66 -7.52 8.07
C GLY A 131 3.57 -7.09 7.09
N LEU A 132 2.77 -8.05 6.61
CA LEU A 132 1.61 -7.77 5.76
C LEU A 132 0.61 -6.86 6.46
N ARG A 133 0.27 -7.14 7.71
CA ARG A 133 -0.67 -6.34 8.49
C ARG A 133 -0.19 -4.91 8.68
N ALA A 134 1.07 -4.71 9.02
CA ALA A 134 1.64 -3.37 9.18
C ALA A 134 1.55 -2.53 7.89
N ALA A 135 1.79 -3.13 6.72
CA ALA A 135 1.66 -2.44 5.45
C ALA A 135 0.20 -2.06 5.14
N LEU A 136 -0.74 -2.91 5.52
CA LEU A 136 -2.18 -2.66 5.33
C LEU A 136 -2.69 -1.57 6.27
N ASP A 137 -2.25 -1.58 7.52
CA ASP A 137 -2.55 -0.51 8.47
C ASP A 137 -1.93 0.82 8.00
N GLY A 138 -0.74 0.77 7.39
CA GLY A 138 -0.15 1.91 6.70
C GLY A 138 -1.04 2.46 5.57
N LEU A 139 -1.62 1.60 4.73
CA LEU A 139 -2.59 2.02 3.70
C LEU A 139 -3.84 2.69 4.30
N LYS A 140 -4.33 2.21 5.45
CA LYS A 140 -5.48 2.81 6.14
C LYS A 140 -5.16 4.18 6.71
N THR A 141 -3.96 4.38 7.24
CA THR A 141 -3.55 5.68 7.82
C THR A 141 -3.57 6.81 6.80
N ILE A 142 -3.51 6.51 5.49
CA ILE A 142 -3.72 7.48 4.43
C ILE A 142 -5.07 8.21 4.59
N PHE A 143 -6.09 7.55 5.11
CA PHE A 143 -7.43 8.12 5.31
C PHE A 143 -7.60 8.80 6.66
N THR A 144 -6.88 8.38 7.67
CA THR A 144 -7.03 8.86 9.05
C THR A 144 -6.06 9.98 9.39
N ASN A 145 -4.81 9.86 8.92
CA ASN A 145 -3.77 10.85 9.18
C ASN A 145 -2.98 11.14 7.89
N PRO A 146 -2.58 12.38 7.65
CA PRO A 146 -1.59 12.65 6.62
C PRO A 146 -0.30 11.93 6.99
N LEU A 147 0.35 11.28 6.01
CA LEU A 147 1.67 10.71 6.24
C LEU A 147 2.61 11.77 6.79
N ALA A 148 3.36 11.42 7.80
CA ALA A 148 4.37 12.30 8.35
C ALA A 148 5.37 12.70 7.25
N PRO A 149 5.79 13.98 7.21
CA PRO A 149 6.76 14.43 6.22
C PRO A 149 8.07 13.64 6.34
N ALA A 150 8.73 13.36 5.21
CA ALA A 150 9.97 12.60 5.17
C ALA A 150 11.07 13.18 6.09
N SER A 151 11.04 14.51 6.32
CA SER A 151 11.95 15.20 7.24
C SER A 151 11.87 14.72 8.69
N ARG A 152 10.78 14.05 9.09
CA ARG A 152 10.65 13.45 10.42
C ARG A 152 11.34 12.08 10.53
N PHE A 153 11.84 11.55 9.43
CA PHE A 153 12.54 10.27 9.33
C PHE A 153 13.86 10.44 8.60
N THR A 154 14.72 11.33 9.11
CA THR A 154 16.07 11.51 8.58
C THR A 154 17.08 10.86 9.50
N ALA A 155 18.27 10.58 8.98
CA ALA A 155 19.36 9.98 9.75
C ALA A 155 19.73 10.78 11.01
N ASP A 156 19.47 12.08 11.04
CA ASP A 156 19.79 12.95 12.17
C ASP A 156 18.72 12.92 13.28
N VAL A 157 17.46 12.58 12.95
CA VAL A 157 16.36 12.42 13.92
C VAL A 157 16.17 10.98 14.40
N LEU A 158 16.98 10.04 13.90
CA LEU A 158 16.85 8.60 14.15
C LEU A 158 18.13 8.01 14.78
N PRO A 159 18.65 8.57 15.89
CA PRO A 159 19.81 7.99 16.52
C PRO A 159 19.49 6.60 17.12
N PRO A 160 20.51 5.75 17.31
CA PRO A 160 20.33 4.49 18.05
C PRO A 160 19.67 4.74 19.39
N GLY A 161 18.73 3.85 19.76
CA GLY A 161 17.90 3.99 20.97
C GLY A 161 16.53 4.64 20.70
N THR A 162 16.33 5.32 19.56
CA THR A 162 15.03 5.90 19.20
C THR A 162 13.95 4.83 19.18
N ILE A 163 12.81 5.14 19.79
CA ILE A 163 11.63 4.28 19.81
C ILE A 163 10.74 4.65 18.62
N LEU A 164 10.35 3.64 17.87
CA LEU A 164 9.41 3.74 16.76
C LEU A 164 8.16 2.94 17.09
N LYS A 165 6.99 3.53 16.90
CA LYS A 165 5.71 2.86 17.05
C LYS A 165 5.15 2.55 15.65
N ARG A 166 5.04 1.27 15.32
CA ARG A 166 4.43 0.83 14.08
C ARG A 166 2.91 1.04 14.12
N PHE A 167 2.26 1.19 12.98
CA PHE A 167 0.83 1.52 12.91
C PHE A 167 -0.08 0.44 13.49
N ASP A 168 0.38 -0.80 13.59
CA ASP A 168 -0.31 -1.89 14.28
C ASP A 168 -0.13 -1.87 15.81
N GLY A 169 0.58 -0.87 16.35
CA GLY A 169 0.86 -0.71 17.76
C GLY A 169 2.15 -1.38 18.24
N ALA A 170 2.83 -2.18 17.40
CA ALA A 170 4.10 -2.79 17.77
C ALA A 170 5.19 -1.72 17.97
N ILE A 171 6.03 -1.94 18.98
CA ILE A 171 7.09 -1.01 19.39
C ILE A 171 8.44 -1.57 19.01
N PHE A 172 9.24 -0.75 18.36
CA PHE A 172 10.59 -1.07 17.92
C PHE A 172 11.60 -0.07 18.49
N ARG A 173 12.85 -0.49 18.58
CA ARG A 173 13.98 0.36 18.96
C ARG A 173 15.01 0.32 17.84
N ILE A 174 15.55 1.46 17.45
CA ILE A 174 16.67 1.54 16.53
C ILE A 174 17.93 1.05 17.24
N LEU A 175 18.57 0.01 16.71
CA LEU A 175 19.84 -0.51 17.20
C LEU A 175 21.02 0.19 16.53
N LYS A 176 20.95 0.30 15.22
CA LYS A 176 22.04 0.81 14.40
C LYS A 176 21.50 1.62 13.24
N LEU A 177 22.25 2.66 12.88
CA LEU A 177 22.02 3.49 11.70
C LEU A 177 23.21 3.39 10.75
N ASP A 178 22.98 2.97 9.52
CA ASP A 178 23.94 3.02 8.43
C ASP A 178 23.56 4.21 7.53
N LYS A 179 24.25 5.35 7.75
CA LYS A 179 23.98 6.60 7.03
C LYS A 179 24.34 6.50 5.55
N GLU A 180 25.37 5.72 5.20
CA GLU A 180 25.83 5.59 3.81
C GLU A 180 24.81 4.80 2.98
N LYS A 181 24.23 3.77 3.56
CA LYS A 181 23.21 2.94 2.90
C LYS A 181 21.78 3.46 3.10
N GLY A 182 21.57 4.45 3.96
CA GLY A 182 20.24 4.95 4.30
C GLY A 182 19.35 3.89 4.96
N VAL A 183 19.94 3.00 5.80
CA VAL A 183 19.26 1.86 6.42
C VAL A 183 19.37 1.92 7.92
N VAL A 184 18.33 1.56 8.62
CA VAL A 184 18.32 1.34 10.08
C VAL A 184 18.10 -0.13 10.40
N GLU A 185 18.81 -0.63 11.40
CA GLU A 185 18.49 -1.89 12.06
C GLU A 185 17.57 -1.58 13.23
N ILE A 186 16.38 -2.17 13.22
CA ILE A 186 15.41 -2.02 14.31
C ILE A 186 15.13 -3.38 14.96
N VAL A 187 14.83 -3.37 16.24
CA VAL A 187 14.47 -4.57 17.02
C VAL A 187 13.13 -4.37 17.69
N GLY A 188 12.29 -5.39 17.67
CA GLY A 188 11.05 -5.41 18.42
C GLY A 188 11.32 -5.37 19.93
N VAL A 189 10.59 -4.52 20.66
CA VAL A 189 10.78 -4.37 22.11
C VAL A 189 10.15 -5.55 22.87
N ILE A 190 9.03 -6.06 22.43
CA ILE A 190 8.30 -7.18 23.05
C ILE A 190 8.79 -8.51 22.45
N GLU A 191 8.85 -8.58 21.13
CA GLU A 191 9.36 -9.75 20.40
C GLU A 191 10.73 -9.38 19.81
N PRO A 192 11.85 -9.90 20.38
CA PRO A 192 13.19 -9.46 20.01
C PRO A 192 13.65 -10.06 18.68
N TYR A 193 13.01 -9.68 17.57
CA TYR A 193 13.53 -9.92 16.22
C TYR A 193 14.07 -8.62 15.63
N SER A 194 15.18 -8.69 14.94
CA SER A 194 15.75 -7.53 14.24
C SER A 194 15.43 -7.59 12.75
N GLN A 195 15.27 -6.42 12.17
CA GLN A 195 15.10 -6.25 10.72
C GLN A 195 15.81 -4.98 10.24
N PHE A 196 16.20 -4.99 8.98
CA PHE A 196 16.76 -3.82 8.31
C PHE A 196 15.68 -3.13 7.48
N VAL A 197 15.52 -1.82 7.71
CA VAL A 197 14.50 -1.01 7.02
C VAL A 197 15.19 0.22 6.44
N LYS A 198 14.85 0.59 5.21
CA LYS A 198 15.32 1.85 4.64
C LYS A 198 14.66 3.03 5.37
N ILE A 199 15.44 4.08 5.60
CA ILE A 199 14.95 5.28 6.29
C ILE A 199 13.74 5.87 5.56
N GLU A 200 13.77 5.93 4.24
CA GLU A 200 12.67 6.43 3.40
C GLU A 200 11.38 5.62 3.52
N GLU A 201 11.48 4.33 3.91
CA GLU A 201 10.33 3.44 4.08
C GLU A 201 9.70 3.53 5.48
N LEU A 202 10.41 4.10 6.47
CA LEU A 202 9.90 4.14 7.85
C LEU A 202 8.58 4.90 7.97
N ARG A 203 8.44 6.03 7.27
CA ARG A 203 7.23 6.86 7.33
C ARG A 203 5.95 6.14 6.91
N TYR A 204 6.06 5.04 6.17
CA TYR A 204 4.91 4.26 5.70
C TYR A 204 4.50 3.15 6.68
N GLN A 205 5.34 2.86 7.65
CA GLN A 205 5.14 1.78 8.61
C GLN A 205 5.05 2.28 10.05
N PHE A 206 5.65 3.43 10.34
CA PHE A 206 5.81 3.94 11.72
C PHE A 206 5.29 5.36 11.87
N SER A 207 4.76 5.65 13.05
CA SER A 207 4.56 7.03 13.49
C SER A 207 5.91 7.73 13.66
N PRO A 208 6.00 9.06 13.40
CA PRO A 208 7.23 9.78 13.64
C PRO A 208 7.64 9.66 15.12
N PRO A 209 8.95 9.57 15.41
CA PRO A 209 9.42 9.62 16.79
C PRO A 209 8.99 10.93 17.46
N GLU A 210 8.66 10.85 18.73
CA GLU A 210 8.30 12.02 19.56
C GLU A 210 9.49 12.94 19.83
#